data_8bc8041a06c15f025ff6009e71d77969
#
_entry.id   8bc8041a06c15f025ff6009e71d77969
#
_cell.length_a   1.000
_cell.length_b   1.000
_cell.length_c   1.000
_cell.angle_alpha   90.00
_cell.angle_beta   90.00
_cell.angle_gamma   90.00
#
_symmetry.space_group_name_H-M   'P 1'
#
loop_
_entity.id
_entity.type
_entity.pdbx_description
1 polymer ?
#
loop_
_entity_poly.entity_id
_entity_poly.type
_entity_poly.pdbx_seq_one_letter_code
_entity_poly.pdbx_strand_id
1 'polypeptide(L)'
;MQNDNVGAYFREIRKRRELGIEQVRGNLHQSTISHFERDHDDITVRNLLQILQPTFTTPEEFCLLINGQDESISSILKNISEYYDQLDIAGLRAFSAAFEQAHPMTAPVRLILLILESCVKELAGEDPLLSAEDCDYVQDYLLQPGKWFSFEYVVFGNLVHNHNLRLTKGDLHLPIPSHNFQESTRSSEQVQS
;
A
#
# COMPACT_ATOMS: atom_id res chain seq x y z
N MET A 1 0.49 -20.96 -15.39
CA MET A 1 -0.74 -20.34 -15.92
C MET A 1 -1.53 -19.87 -14.71
N GLN A 2 -1.50 -18.60 -14.43
CA GLN A 2 -2.34 -17.99 -13.40
C GLN A 2 -3.79 -18.15 -13.89
N ASN A 3 -4.65 -18.64 -13.03
CA ASN A 3 -6.05 -18.84 -13.36
C ASN A 3 -6.73 -17.46 -13.27
N ASP A 4 -7.01 -16.83 -14.41
CA ASP A 4 -7.61 -15.48 -14.46
C ASP A 4 -9.06 -15.45 -13.93
N ASN A 5 -9.55 -16.57 -13.42
CA ASN A 5 -10.91 -16.72 -12.91
C ASN A 5 -11.06 -16.20 -11.47
N VAL A 6 -11.32 -14.91 -11.36
CA VAL A 6 -11.57 -14.21 -10.09
C VAL A 6 -12.69 -14.85 -9.27
N GLY A 7 -13.75 -15.31 -9.95
CA GLY A 7 -14.89 -15.97 -9.30
C GLY A 7 -14.54 -17.34 -8.69
N ALA A 8 -13.57 -18.05 -9.25
CA ALA A 8 -13.12 -19.32 -8.70
C ALA A 8 -12.43 -19.13 -7.33
N TYR A 9 -11.61 -18.07 -7.15
CA TYR A 9 -11.02 -17.73 -5.86
C TYR A 9 -12.09 -17.41 -4.81
N PHE A 10 -13.10 -16.61 -5.18
CA PHE A 10 -14.23 -16.35 -4.29
C PHE A 10 -14.96 -17.65 -3.88
N ARG A 11 -15.23 -18.53 -4.84
CA ARG A 11 -15.87 -19.83 -4.59
C ARG A 11 -15.07 -20.70 -3.63
N GLU A 12 -13.73 -20.70 -3.77
CA GLU A 12 -12.85 -21.45 -2.88
C GLU A 12 -12.93 -20.92 -1.45
N ILE A 13 -12.80 -19.58 -1.25
CA ILE A 13 -12.95 -18.94 0.05
C ILE A 13 -14.30 -19.29 0.69
N ARG A 14 -15.39 -19.09 -0.05
CA ARG A 14 -16.74 -19.36 0.44
C ARG A 14 -16.89 -20.80 0.89
N LYS A 15 -16.45 -21.76 0.05
CA LYS A 15 -16.55 -23.20 0.36
C LYS A 15 -15.68 -23.58 1.55
N ARG A 16 -14.46 -23.05 1.65
CA ARG A 16 -13.57 -23.31 2.77
C ARG A 16 -14.17 -22.84 4.10
N ARG A 17 -15.02 -21.82 4.06
CA ARG A 17 -15.75 -21.28 5.23
C ARG A 17 -17.15 -21.89 5.40
N GLU A 18 -17.47 -22.94 4.63
CA GLU A 18 -18.73 -23.68 4.67
C GLU A 18 -19.97 -22.81 4.45
N LEU A 19 -19.82 -21.70 3.68
CA LEU A 19 -20.90 -20.78 3.38
C LEU A 19 -21.64 -21.18 2.09
N GLY A 20 -22.98 -21.22 2.16
CA GLY A 20 -23.85 -21.32 0.98
C GLY A 20 -23.94 -19.98 0.23
N ILE A 21 -24.39 -20.03 -1.05
CA ILE A 21 -24.58 -18.79 -1.84
C ILE A 21 -25.59 -17.85 -1.15
N GLU A 22 -26.65 -18.39 -0.55
CA GLU A 22 -27.67 -17.61 0.16
C GLU A 22 -27.10 -16.79 1.33
N GLN A 23 -26.03 -17.27 1.96
CA GLN A 23 -25.41 -16.60 3.11
C GLN A 23 -24.50 -15.44 2.70
N VAL A 24 -24.01 -15.43 1.45
CA VAL A 24 -23.08 -14.42 0.96
C VAL A 24 -23.70 -13.45 -0.04
N ARG A 25 -24.84 -13.77 -0.65
CA ARG A 25 -25.39 -12.99 -1.76
C ARG A 25 -25.88 -11.58 -1.39
N GLY A 26 -26.23 -11.34 -0.13
CA GLY A 26 -26.86 -10.08 0.26
C GLY A 26 -28.09 -9.77 -0.60
N ASN A 27 -28.07 -8.66 -1.32
CA ASN A 27 -29.14 -8.24 -2.21
C ASN A 27 -29.05 -8.78 -3.65
N LEU A 28 -28.02 -9.60 -3.95
CA LEU A 28 -27.83 -10.16 -5.29
C LEU A 28 -28.69 -11.41 -5.51
N HIS A 29 -29.01 -11.68 -6.79
CA HIS A 29 -29.63 -12.95 -7.14
C HIS A 29 -28.60 -14.09 -7.03
N GLN A 30 -29.07 -15.27 -6.63
CA GLN A 30 -28.24 -16.46 -6.52
C GLN A 30 -27.55 -16.81 -7.85
N SER A 31 -28.23 -16.58 -8.98
CA SER A 31 -27.68 -16.79 -10.31
C SER A 31 -26.47 -15.88 -10.60
N THR A 32 -26.49 -14.61 -10.15
CA THR A 32 -25.38 -13.67 -10.33
C THR A 32 -24.09 -14.21 -9.72
N ILE A 33 -24.15 -14.68 -8.46
CA ILE A 33 -22.98 -15.25 -7.79
C ILE A 33 -22.57 -16.56 -8.45
N SER A 34 -23.55 -17.40 -8.82
CA SER A 34 -23.29 -18.68 -9.46
C SER A 34 -22.60 -18.52 -10.84
N HIS A 35 -22.95 -17.48 -11.60
CA HIS A 35 -22.31 -17.14 -12.87
C HIS A 35 -20.91 -16.59 -12.64
N PHE A 36 -20.75 -15.67 -11.72
CA PHE A 36 -19.43 -15.16 -11.32
C PHE A 36 -18.47 -16.28 -10.89
N GLU A 37 -18.91 -17.19 -10.03
CA GLU A 37 -18.10 -18.32 -9.55
C GLU A 37 -17.70 -19.32 -10.66
N ARG A 38 -18.39 -19.31 -11.81
CA ARG A 38 -18.12 -20.17 -12.96
C ARG A 38 -17.41 -19.47 -14.10
N ASP A 39 -17.04 -18.20 -13.92
CA ASP A 39 -16.38 -17.39 -14.95
C ASP A 39 -17.28 -17.08 -16.17
N HIS A 40 -18.56 -16.98 -15.93
CA HIS A 40 -19.51 -16.62 -16.99
C HIS A 40 -19.79 -15.13 -17.07
N ASP A 41 -19.72 -14.45 -15.93
CA ASP A 41 -20.03 -13.02 -15.80
C ASP A 41 -19.08 -12.33 -14.83
N ASP A 42 -18.72 -11.09 -15.13
CA ASP A 42 -18.01 -10.20 -14.21
C ASP A 42 -18.91 -9.71 -13.09
N ILE A 43 -18.30 -9.30 -11.99
CA ILE A 43 -19.00 -8.68 -10.86
C ILE A 43 -18.52 -7.24 -10.65
N THR A 44 -19.42 -6.32 -10.34
CA THR A 44 -19.01 -4.96 -10.00
C THR A 44 -18.26 -4.94 -8.67
N VAL A 45 -17.34 -3.98 -8.50
CA VAL A 45 -16.59 -3.81 -7.24
C VAL A 45 -17.51 -3.69 -6.05
N ARG A 46 -18.62 -2.94 -6.17
CA ARG A 46 -19.62 -2.82 -5.09
C ARG A 46 -20.18 -4.18 -4.67
N ASN A 47 -20.55 -5.00 -5.64
CA ASN A 47 -21.11 -6.32 -5.40
C ASN A 47 -20.05 -7.29 -4.84
N LEU A 48 -18.81 -7.19 -5.32
CA LEU A 48 -17.68 -7.96 -4.79
C LEU A 48 -17.47 -7.65 -3.30
N LEU A 49 -17.39 -6.37 -2.93
CA LEU A 49 -17.27 -5.97 -1.52
C LEU A 49 -18.42 -6.50 -0.66
N GLN A 50 -19.63 -6.51 -1.21
CA GLN A 50 -20.80 -7.03 -0.51
C GLN A 50 -20.69 -8.55 -0.25
N ILE A 51 -20.25 -9.34 -1.22
CA ILE A 51 -20.16 -10.81 -1.06
C ILE A 51 -18.91 -11.25 -0.26
N LEU A 52 -17.86 -10.42 -0.21
CA LEU A 52 -16.66 -10.66 0.62
C LEU A 52 -16.96 -10.47 2.11
N GLN A 53 -17.83 -9.51 2.47
CA GLN A 53 -18.11 -9.17 3.86
C GLN A 53 -18.52 -10.38 4.72
N PRO A 54 -19.49 -11.22 4.33
CA PRO A 54 -19.87 -12.39 5.14
C PRO A 54 -18.79 -13.46 5.22
N THR A 55 -17.81 -13.42 4.33
CA THR A 55 -16.68 -14.34 4.35
C THR A 55 -15.53 -13.84 5.25
N PHE A 56 -15.64 -12.65 5.84
CA PHE A 56 -14.56 -12.02 6.62
C PHE A 56 -13.22 -11.94 5.85
N THR A 57 -13.29 -11.83 4.52
CA THR A 57 -12.13 -11.60 3.65
C THR A 57 -12.05 -10.13 3.33
N THR A 58 -10.87 -9.53 3.55
CA THR A 58 -10.67 -8.13 3.15
C THR A 58 -10.46 -8.03 1.63
N PRO A 59 -10.78 -6.87 1.01
CA PRO A 59 -10.49 -6.65 -0.40
C PRO A 59 -9.00 -6.85 -0.73
N GLU A 60 -8.10 -6.44 0.17
CA GLU A 60 -6.65 -6.57 0.03
C GLU A 60 -6.25 -8.05 0.00
N GLU A 61 -6.74 -8.86 0.95
CA GLU A 61 -6.52 -10.31 0.98
C GLU A 61 -7.00 -10.96 -0.33
N PHE A 62 -8.16 -10.55 -0.82
CA PHE A 62 -8.73 -11.09 -2.06
C PHE A 62 -7.91 -10.69 -3.29
N CYS A 63 -7.48 -9.42 -3.39
CA CYS A 63 -6.62 -8.95 -4.47
C CYS A 63 -5.26 -9.68 -4.48
N LEU A 64 -4.68 -9.94 -3.31
CA LEU A 64 -3.44 -10.69 -3.20
C LEU A 64 -3.59 -12.13 -3.73
N LEU A 65 -4.71 -12.77 -3.46
CA LEU A 65 -5.00 -14.12 -3.98
C LEU A 65 -5.10 -14.14 -5.51
N ILE A 66 -5.66 -13.08 -6.12
CA ILE A 66 -5.82 -12.98 -7.57
C ILE A 66 -4.49 -12.67 -8.25
N ASN A 67 -3.79 -11.65 -7.78
CA ASN A 67 -2.63 -11.11 -8.46
C ASN A 67 -1.32 -11.81 -8.05
N GLY A 68 -1.31 -12.51 -6.91
CA GLY A 68 -0.11 -13.16 -6.35
C GLY A 68 0.99 -12.18 -5.93
N GLN A 69 0.80 -10.89 -6.16
CA GLN A 69 1.72 -9.81 -5.79
C GLN A 69 0.92 -8.63 -5.26
N ASP A 70 1.42 -8.03 -4.20
CA ASP A 70 0.90 -6.79 -3.64
C ASP A 70 1.88 -5.66 -3.98
N GLU A 71 1.54 -4.82 -4.95
CA GLU A 71 2.29 -3.62 -5.35
C GLU A 71 1.76 -2.37 -4.64
N SER A 72 0.98 -2.53 -3.57
CA SER A 72 0.52 -1.40 -2.78
C SER A 72 1.69 -0.66 -2.12
N ILE A 73 1.50 0.61 -1.82
CA ILE A 73 2.50 1.40 -1.07
C ILE A 73 2.83 0.74 0.28
N SER A 74 1.89 0.06 0.90
CA SER A 74 2.10 -0.66 2.16
C SER A 74 3.07 -1.83 1.98
N SER A 75 2.97 -2.57 0.87
CA SER A 75 3.89 -3.65 0.55
C SER A 75 5.30 -3.14 0.24
N ILE A 76 5.41 -2.04 -0.49
CA ILE A 76 6.69 -1.38 -0.78
C ILE A 76 7.36 -0.95 0.53
N LEU A 77 6.62 -0.29 1.43
CA LEU A 77 7.15 0.12 2.73
C LEU A 77 7.57 -1.06 3.60
N LYS A 78 6.83 -2.16 3.56
CA LYS A 78 7.19 -3.38 4.27
C LYS A 78 8.51 -3.93 3.75
N ASN A 79 8.71 -4.02 2.44
CA ASN A 79 9.98 -4.46 1.85
C ASN A 79 11.13 -3.54 2.26
N ILE A 80 10.93 -2.21 2.23
CA ILE A 80 11.93 -1.23 2.72
C ILE A 80 12.28 -1.52 4.18
N SER A 81 11.28 -1.70 5.04
CA SER A 81 11.46 -1.97 6.47
C SER A 81 12.26 -3.26 6.70
N GLU A 82 11.97 -4.32 5.95
CA GLU A 82 12.69 -5.60 6.06
C GLU A 82 14.19 -5.46 5.74
N TYR A 83 14.56 -4.72 4.68
CA TYR A 83 15.96 -4.42 4.37
C TYR A 83 16.60 -3.51 5.42
N TYR A 84 15.84 -2.55 5.92
CA TYR A 84 16.31 -1.62 6.94
C TYR A 84 16.61 -2.34 8.26
N ASP A 85 15.73 -3.21 8.73
CA ASP A 85 15.90 -3.99 9.95
C ASP A 85 17.10 -4.95 9.88
N GLN A 86 17.41 -5.44 8.67
CA GLN A 86 18.57 -6.30 8.42
C GLN A 86 19.85 -5.52 8.13
N LEU A 87 19.82 -4.19 8.07
CA LEU A 87 20.92 -3.32 7.64
C LEU A 87 21.47 -3.71 6.26
N ASP A 88 20.61 -4.26 5.39
CA ASP A 88 20.99 -4.73 4.05
C ASP A 88 20.94 -3.63 3.00
N ILE A 89 21.98 -2.78 2.99
CA ILE A 89 22.12 -1.69 2.02
C ILE A 89 22.18 -2.22 0.58
N ALA A 90 22.81 -3.37 0.37
CA ALA A 90 22.96 -3.94 -0.97
C ALA A 90 21.61 -4.44 -1.50
N GLY A 91 20.83 -5.12 -0.67
CA GLY A 91 19.48 -5.55 -0.99
C GLY A 91 18.55 -4.37 -1.27
N LEU A 92 18.60 -3.32 -0.45
CA LEU A 92 17.78 -2.12 -0.65
C LEU A 92 18.14 -1.39 -1.95
N ARG A 93 19.42 -1.28 -2.31
CA ARG A 93 19.85 -0.73 -3.61
C ARG A 93 19.38 -1.59 -4.78
N ALA A 94 19.48 -2.90 -4.67
CA ALA A 94 18.99 -3.83 -5.69
C ALA A 94 17.47 -3.73 -5.87
N PHE A 95 16.73 -3.63 -4.77
CA PHE A 95 15.28 -3.41 -4.78
C PHE A 95 14.91 -2.09 -5.47
N SER A 96 15.60 -0.98 -5.14
CA SER A 96 15.40 0.31 -5.77
C SER A 96 15.62 0.27 -7.28
N ALA A 97 16.72 -0.35 -7.73
CA ALA A 97 17.03 -0.50 -9.15
C ALA A 97 16.01 -1.37 -9.89
N ALA A 98 15.57 -2.47 -9.28
CA ALA A 98 14.54 -3.33 -9.85
C ALA A 98 13.18 -2.61 -9.94
N PHE A 99 12.82 -1.84 -8.93
CA PHE A 99 11.60 -1.04 -8.89
C PHE A 99 11.60 0.02 -10.02
N GLU A 100 12.70 0.75 -10.20
CA GLU A 100 12.85 1.73 -11.28
C GLU A 100 12.73 1.10 -12.67
N GLN A 101 13.31 -0.10 -12.86
CA GLN A 101 13.23 -0.80 -14.15
C GLN A 101 11.84 -1.35 -14.47
N ALA A 102 11.09 -1.75 -13.44
CA ALA A 102 9.77 -2.37 -13.60
C ALA A 102 8.66 -1.34 -13.85
N HIS A 103 8.86 -0.06 -13.50
CA HIS A 103 7.81 0.94 -13.53
C HIS A 103 8.14 2.12 -14.43
N PRO A 104 7.18 2.62 -15.23
CA PRO A 104 7.38 3.85 -15.98
C PRO A 104 7.57 5.03 -15.03
N MET A 105 8.48 5.95 -15.34
CA MET A 105 8.77 7.11 -14.50
C MET A 105 7.57 8.06 -14.44
N THR A 106 6.83 7.97 -13.36
CA THR A 106 5.67 8.80 -13.02
C THR A 106 5.94 9.54 -11.70
N ALA A 107 5.09 10.52 -11.34
CA ALA A 107 5.24 11.24 -10.08
C ALA A 107 5.25 10.29 -8.85
N PRO A 108 4.33 9.32 -8.70
CA PRO A 108 4.40 8.35 -7.60
C PRO A 108 5.70 7.54 -7.61
N VAL A 109 6.15 7.07 -8.76
CA VAL A 109 7.40 6.28 -8.87
C VAL A 109 8.60 7.11 -8.45
N ARG A 110 8.72 8.38 -8.93
CA ARG A 110 9.80 9.29 -8.52
C ARG A 110 9.81 9.50 -6.99
N LEU A 111 8.65 9.73 -6.39
CA LEU A 111 8.53 9.93 -4.94
C LEU A 111 8.93 8.68 -4.13
N ILE A 112 8.56 7.48 -4.60
CA ILE A 112 8.99 6.22 -3.98
C ILE A 112 10.52 6.06 -4.10
N LEU A 113 11.10 6.36 -5.26
CA LEU A 113 12.55 6.30 -5.45
C LEU A 113 13.31 7.28 -4.55
N LEU A 114 12.76 8.46 -4.30
CA LEU A 114 13.33 9.41 -3.33
C LEU A 114 13.29 8.86 -1.89
N ILE A 115 12.22 8.16 -1.51
CA ILE A 115 12.13 7.47 -0.22
C ILE A 115 13.22 6.39 -0.14
N LEU A 116 13.36 5.56 -1.16
CA LEU A 116 14.36 4.50 -1.23
C LEU A 116 15.78 5.06 -1.16
N GLU A 117 16.10 6.12 -1.91
CA GLU A 117 17.39 6.79 -1.89
C GLU A 117 17.72 7.34 -0.51
N SER A 118 16.76 7.99 0.14
CA SER A 118 16.92 8.51 1.49
C SER A 118 17.23 7.40 2.50
N CYS A 119 16.49 6.28 2.45
CA CYS A 119 16.74 5.12 3.30
C CYS A 119 18.12 4.49 3.05
N VAL A 120 18.58 4.42 1.79
CA VAL A 120 19.91 3.92 1.44
C VAL A 120 21.02 4.82 2.02
N LYS A 121 20.88 6.14 1.89
CA LYS A 121 21.85 7.09 2.44
C LYS A 121 21.91 7.01 3.96
N GLU A 122 20.76 6.94 4.62
CA GLU A 122 20.68 6.84 6.06
C GLU A 122 21.39 5.59 6.58
N LEU A 123 21.10 4.42 5.98
CA LEU A 123 21.76 3.15 6.33
C LEU A 123 23.27 3.17 6.06
N ALA A 124 23.70 3.87 5.02
CA ALA A 124 25.13 4.03 4.70
C ALA A 124 25.85 5.01 5.63
N GLY A 125 25.14 5.69 6.54
CA GLY A 125 25.70 6.75 7.37
C GLY A 125 26.04 8.03 6.59
N GLU A 126 25.46 8.18 5.41
CA GLU A 126 25.54 9.37 4.58
C GLU A 126 24.44 10.37 4.98
N ASP A 127 24.57 11.63 4.57
CA ASP A 127 23.51 12.61 4.79
C ASP A 127 22.28 12.25 3.96
N PRO A 128 21.15 11.88 4.58
CA PRO A 128 19.96 11.47 3.85
C PRO A 128 19.24 12.62 3.17
N LEU A 129 19.71 13.87 3.31
CA LEU A 129 19.05 15.04 2.76
C LEU A 129 18.82 14.92 1.25
N LEU A 130 17.64 15.34 0.84
CA LEU A 130 17.28 15.50 -0.56
C LEU A 130 18.04 16.69 -1.16
N SER A 131 18.26 16.65 -2.47
CA SER A 131 18.72 17.83 -3.20
C SER A 131 17.70 18.98 -3.09
N ALA A 132 18.12 20.22 -3.30
CA ALA A 132 17.19 21.35 -3.30
C ALA A 132 16.08 21.18 -4.36
N GLU A 133 16.44 20.63 -5.54
CA GLU A 133 15.48 20.35 -6.62
C GLU A 133 14.46 19.30 -6.21
N ASP A 134 14.88 18.22 -5.53
CA ASP A 134 13.95 17.19 -5.07
C ASP A 134 13.08 17.69 -3.91
N CYS A 135 13.62 18.54 -3.04
CA CYS A 135 12.83 19.22 -2.01
C CYS A 135 11.72 20.06 -2.62
N ASP A 136 12.03 20.88 -3.61
CA ASP A 136 11.05 21.71 -4.31
C ASP A 136 10.01 20.82 -5.01
N TYR A 137 10.45 19.74 -5.66
CA TYR A 137 9.56 18.80 -6.32
C TYR A 137 8.56 18.13 -5.35
N VAL A 138 9.05 17.63 -4.20
CA VAL A 138 8.19 17.01 -3.18
C VAL A 138 7.22 18.03 -2.59
N GLN A 139 7.68 19.25 -2.34
CA GLN A 139 6.85 20.32 -1.83
C GLN A 139 5.76 20.70 -2.83
N ASP A 140 6.09 20.90 -4.09
CA ASP A 140 5.12 21.24 -5.15
C ASP A 140 4.09 20.12 -5.31
N TYR A 141 4.50 18.86 -5.22
CA TYR A 141 3.57 17.73 -5.28
C TYR A 141 2.59 17.73 -4.10
N LEU A 142 3.09 17.88 -2.87
CA LEU A 142 2.26 17.83 -1.67
C LEU A 142 1.35 19.06 -1.50
N LEU A 143 1.74 20.20 -2.04
CA LEU A 143 0.93 21.44 -2.00
C LEU A 143 -0.10 21.56 -3.12
N GLN A 144 -0.17 20.58 -4.03
CA GLN A 144 -1.22 20.58 -5.05
C GLN A 144 -2.62 20.63 -4.42
N PRO A 145 -3.53 21.43 -5.00
CA PRO A 145 -4.89 21.50 -4.49
C PRO A 145 -5.58 20.15 -4.52
N GLY A 146 -6.15 19.73 -3.42
CA GLY A 146 -6.87 18.48 -3.37
C GLY A 146 -6.87 17.83 -1.99
N LYS A 147 -7.45 16.64 -1.94
CA LYS A 147 -7.49 15.85 -0.72
C LYS A 147 -6.34 14.85 -0.74
N TRP A 148 -5.62 14.76 0.36
CA TRP A 148 -4.62 13.71 0.55
C TRP A 148 -5.26 12.36 0.77
N PHE A 149 -4.67 11.33 0.17
CA PHE A 149 -4.93 9.93 0.41
C PHE A 149 -3.73 9.28 1.14
N SER A 150 -3.76 7.99 1.34
CA SER A 150 -2.69 7.27 2.07
C SER A 150 -1.31 7.50 1.48
N PHE A 151 -1.20 7.64 0.16
CA PHE A 151 0.07 7.84 -0.53
C PHE A 151 0.74 9.16 -0.13
N GLU A 152 0.01 10.28 -0.14
CA GLU A 152 0.55 11.60 0.22
C GLU A 152 1.00 11.63 1.69
N TYR A 153 0.27 10.97 2.59
CA TYR A 153 0.69 10.84 3.99
C TYR A 153 1.99 10.04 4.15
N VAL A 154 2.17 8.98 3.35
CA VAL A 154 3.41 8.20 3.32
C VAL A 154 4.58 9.05 2.82
N VAL A 155 4.40 9.76 1.70
CA VAL A 155 5.42 10.66 1.15
C VAL A 155 5.80 11.73 2.19
N PHE A 156 4.80 12.37 2.79
CA PHE A 156 5.02 13.38 3.83
C PHE A 156 5.82 12.81 5.01
N GLY A 157 5.39 11.66 5.56
CA GLY A 157 6.03 11.05 6.72
C GLY A 157 7.49 10.64 6.48
N ASN A 158 7.79 10.15 5.28
CA ASN A 158 9.14 9.66 4.98
C ASN A 158 10.09 10.74 4.45
N LEU A 159 9.60 11.72 3.70
CA LEU A 159 10.46 12.72 3.07
C LEU A 159 10.46 14.07 3.79
N VAL A 160 9.36 14.48 4.42
CA VAL A 160 9.26 15.79 5.06
C VAL A 160 9.73 15.75 6.50
N HIS A 161 9.33 14.73 7.25
CA HIS A 161 9.67 14.62 8.67
C HIS A 161 11.19 14.43 8.89
N ASN A 162 11.84 13.68 8.02
CA ASN A 162 13.26 13.36 8.15
C ASN A 162 14.18 14.40 7.49
N HIS A 163 13.70 15.27 6.59
CA HIS A 163 14.57 16.04 5.70
C HIS A 163 14.42 17.56 5.77
N ASN A 164 13.88 18.13 6.85
CA ASN A 164 13.76 19.59 7.02
C ASN A 164 13.05 20.32 5.86
N LEU A 165 12.16 19.65 5.13
CA LEU A 165 11.27 20.35 4.23
C LEU A 165 10.48 21.37 5.04
N ARG A 166 10.64 22.65 4.75
CA ARG A 166 9.98 23.76 5.45
C ARG A 166 8.51 23.88 5.03
N LEU A 167 7.76 22.82 5.20
CA LEU A 167 6.31 22.93 5.16
C LEU A 167 5.86 23.50 6.49
N THR A 168 5.49 24.77 6.50
CA THR A 168 4.92 25.39 7.69
C THR A 168 3.49 24.85 7.89
N LYS A 169 3.04 24.75 9.16
CA LYS A 169 1.65 24.34 9.47
C LYS A 169 0.59 25.21 8.77
N GLY A 170 0.97 26.39 8.26
CA GLY A 170 0.09 27.29 7.51
C GLY A 170 -0.08 26.91 6.04
N ASP A 171 0.88 26.19 5.46
CA ASP A 171 0.84 25.78 4.05
C ASP A 171 0.02 24.50 3.87
N LEU A 172 -0.13 23.73 4.95
CA LEU A 172 -0.88 22.48 4.96
C LEU A 172 -2.32 22.76 5.44
N HIS A 173 -3.24 22.97 4.54
CA HIS A 173 -4.68 22.83 4.81
C HIS A 173 -5.00 21.34 5.02
N LEU A 174 -4.37 20.72 6.03
CA LEU A 174 -4.59 19.32 6.37
C LEU A 174 -5.91 19.16 7.12
N PRO A 175 -6.89 18.43 6.60
CA PRO A 175 -7.82 17.74 7.45
C PRO A 175 -7.03 16.62 8.13
N ILE A 176 -6.60 16.85 9.38
CA ILE A 176 -5.99 15.83 10.23
C ILE A 176 -7.03 14.73 10.38
N PRO A 177 -6.80 13.50 9.89
CA PRO A 177 -7.65 12.38 10.23
C PRO A 177 -7.48 12.13 11.73
N SER A 178 -8.54 12.30 12.50
CA SER A 178 -8.59 11.88 13.89
C SER A 178 -8.70 10.34 13.98
N HIS A 179 -7.69 9.62 13.53
CA HIS A 179 -7.52 8.21 13.84
C HIS A 179 -6.03 7.87 13.94
N ASN A 180 -5.68 7.42 15.11
CA ASN A 180 -4.42 6.90 15.59
C ASN A 180 -3.60 6.08 14.57
N PHE A 181 -2.56 6.70 14.02
CA PHE A 181 -1.47 6.00 13.33
C PHE A 181 -0.22 5.98 14.24
N GLN A 182 -0.43 5.79 15.54
CA GLN A 182 0.65 5.68 16.53
C GLN A 182 0.46 4.41 17.36
N GLU A 183 0.75 3.24 16.80
CA GLU A 183 0.96 2.06 17.65
C GLU A 183 1.74 0.92 16.98
N SER A 184 2.64 1.21 16.04
CA SER A 184 3.46 0.14 15.45
C SER A 184 4.96 0.27 15.71
N THR A 185 5.42 1.32 16.40
CA THR A 185 6.87 1.55 16.62
C THR A 185 7.29 1.69 18.08
N ARG A 186 6.44 1.33 19.06
CA ARG A 186 6.77 1.38 20.50
C ARG A 186 6.52 0.08 21.24
N SER A 187 7.03 -1.03 20.75
CA SER A 187 7.01 -2.30 21.51
C SER A 187 8.38 -2.94 21.71
N SER A 188 9.46 -2.19 21.55
CA SER A 188 10.83 -2.73 21.73
C SER A 188 11.63 -2.14 22.89
N GLU A 189 11.09 -1.25 23.71
CA GLU A 189 11.85 -0.62 24.79
C GLU A 189 11.26 -0.76 26.18
N GLN A 190 10.70 -1.92 26.55
CA GLN A 190 10.43 -2.23 27.97
C GLN A 190 10.57 -3.72 28.27
N VAL A 191 11.77 -4.27 28.14
CA VAL A 191 12.19 -5.46 28.90
C VAL A 191 13.67 -5.30 29.23
N GLN A 192 14.00 -4.49 30.20
CA GLN A 192 15.19 -4.63 31.06
C GLN A 192 15.09 -3.61 32.22
N SER A 193 14.49 -4.05 33.30
CA SER A 193 14.85 -3.67 34.67
C SER A 193 14.37 -4.75 35.59
#